data_d8689abb6bb6e87d2ae46d642028efb2
#
_entry.id   d8689abb6bb6e87d2ae46d642028efb2
#
_cell.length_a   1.000
_cell.length_b   1.000
_cell.length_c   1.000
_cell.angle_alpha   90.00
_cell.angle_beta   90.00
_cell.angle_gamma   90.00
#
_symmetry.space_group_name_H-M   'P 1'
#
loop_
_entity.id
_entity.type
_entity.pdbx_description
1 polymer ?
#
loop_
_entity_poly.entity_id
_entity_poly.type
_entity_poly.pdbx_seq_one_letter_code
_entity_poly.pdbx_strand_id
1 'polypeptide(L)'
;MTLFDRVFGGNDAVYGLTEGAIDGAIAQYGEDKAVSFPNTAYSLPCYYAVTGTKVTTLKELKEALGVVKTLMTREKRLNDAFMSGVATALCAEFIEVLKYIDGATPYEEPCYGHLGDAVIRELGVPLVTGDIPGVAVILGAAPTTEEGVALVKSYQAQGILVTLVGGIIDQVAEAGMKTGANVRVIPLGKDVTSVVHVVSVAIRAALIFGNVTPGDAGTLMKYTMDRVPAFVNAFKPLDDVIVACGAGAIALGFPVVTNETENIFRVPKSLIVQEDVSKFNATSLEARDIKIKITNIDIPVAFASAFEGEIIRRKDMQVEFDGSRVDCAELVQTCDASEIEDHKITVIGPEVDEMEFGSKNSIAYIVKVAGKNMQPDFEPVIERKFHNYINCIEGVYHTGQRDMQRIRISIDAFNAGFRIKHIGEVLYASVKNEFDAVVDKCEVVIYTDPAECTRIRHEVAIPIFDKRDERLDTLTDESVDVYYSCILCQAFAPSHVCVVTPERLGLCGAVSWLDAKATHQLDPAGPCQIITKERPIDENLGSYEDVDEAVQKFSQGALEHVTLYSIMQDPMTSCGCFECICGIEPFSNGVVIANREYA
;
A
#
# COMPACT_ATOMS: atom_id res chain seq x y z
N MET A 1 9.54 14.97 -37.85
CA MET A 1 10.29 14.82 -36.58
C MET A 1 10.19 13.35 -36.17
N THR A 2 11.30 12.68 -35.89
CA THR A 2 11.28 11.28 -35.43
C THR A 2 11.02 11.22 -33.93
N LEU A 3 10.64 10.05 -33.39
CA LEU A 3 10.52 9.85 -31.94
C LEU A 3 11.85 10.18 -31.23
N PHE A 4 12.99 9.82 -31.81
CA PHE A 4 14.29 10.16 -31.28
C PHE A 4 14.50 11.67 -31.19
N ASP A 5 14.12 12.43 -32.22
CA ASP A 5 14.25 13.91 -32.23
C ASP A 5 13.40 14.51 -31.11
N ARG A 6 12.21 13.95 -30.82
CA ARG A 6 11.34 14.41 -29.74
C ARG A 6 11.93 14.09 -28.35
N VAL A 7 12.40 12.86 -28.12
CA VAL A 7 13.06 12.47 -26.86
C VAL A 7 14.28 13.35 -26.59
N PHE A 8 15.12 13.56 -27.58
CA PHE A 8 16.33 14.37 -27.44
C PHE A 8 16.00 15.86 -27.23
N GLY A 9 15.02 16.39 -27.96
CA GLY A 9 14.55 17.77 -27.80
C GLY A 9 13.96 18.03 -26.40
N GLY A 10 13.14 17.12 -25.92
CA GLY A 10 12.57 17.22 -24.56
C GLY A 10 13.65 17.11 -23.48
N ASN A 11 14.62 16.18 -23.65
CA ASN A 11 15.73 16.07 -22.73
C ASN A 11 16.62 17.34 -22.73
N ASP A 12 16.93 17.92 -23.89
CA ASP A 12 17.72 19.14 -23.98
C ASP A 12 17.01 20.32 -23.34
N ALA A 13 15.68 20.41 -23.51
CA ALA A 13 14.86 21.46 -22.88
C ALA A 13 14.89 21.37 -21.35
N VAL A 14 14.65 20.16 -20.78
CA VAL A 14 14.68 19.96 -19.32
C VAL A 14 16.09 20.15 -18.76
N TYR A 15 17.12 19.71 -19.47
CA TYR A 15 18.52 19.94 -19.06
C TYR A 15 18.83 21.45 -18.98
N GLY A 16 18.48 22.22 -19.99
CA GLY A 16 18.68 23.69 -20.00
C GLY A 16 17.93 24.41 -18.89
N LEU A 17 16.68 23.99 -18.61
CA LEU A 17 15.91 24.51 -17.48
C LEU A 17 16.59 24.18 -16.14
N THR A 18 17.09 22.95 -15.99
CA THR A 18 17.81 22.51 -14.78
C THR A 18 19.08 23.33 -14.56
N GLU A 19 19.87 23.51 -15.61
CA GLU A 19 21.10 24.31 -15.54
C GLU A 19 20.81 25.74 -15.08
N GLY A 20 19.81 26.39 -15.70
CA GLY A 20 19.38 27.74 -15.31
C GLY A 20 18.86 27.82 -13.87
N ALA A 21 18.09 26.81 -13.43
CA ALA A 21 17.56 26.76 -12.07
C ALA A 21 18.66 26.59 -11.02
N ILE A 22 19.64 25.72 -11.26
CA ILE A 22 20.80 25.53 -10.37
C ILE A 22 21.64 26.80 -10.30
N ASP A 23 21.96 27.43 -11.44
CA ASP A 23 22.75 28.65 -11.47
C ASP A 23 22.04 29.82 -10.76
N GLY A 24 20.71 29.93 -10.93
CA GLY A 24 19.88 30.88 -10.19
C GLY A 24 19.90 30.62 -8.68
N ALA A 25 19.78 29.39 -8.26
CA ALA A 25 19.84 29.01 -6.85
C ALA A 25 21.21 29.28 -6.24
N ILE A 26 22.32 28.98 -6.93
CA ILE A 26 23.68 29.27 -6.48
C ILE A 26 23.87 30.80 -6.34
N ALA A 27 23.40 31.57 -7.29
CA ALA A 27 23.47 33.03 -7.23
C ALA A 27 22.71 33.62 -6.03
N GLN A 28 21.60 33.02 -5.66
CA GLN A 28 20.73 33.48 -4.57
C GLN A 28 21.20 33.00 -3.20
N TYR A 29 21.59 31.72 -3.06
CA TYR A 29 21.83 31.07 -1.78
C TYR A 29 23.32 30.72 -1.52
N GLY A 30 24.17 30.76 -2.54
CA GLY A 30 25.57 30.31 -2.47
C GLY A 30 25.76 28.81 -2.69
N GLU A 31 26.98 28.41 -3.05
CA GLU A 31 27.31 27.02 -3.43
C GLU A 31 27.13 26.00 -2.30
N ASP A 32 27.34 26.42 -1.05
CA ASP A 32 27.31 25.54 0.13
C ASP A 32 25.86 25.32 0.68
N LYS A 33 24.85 25.94 0.08
CA LYS A 33 23.46 25.76 0.49
C LYS A 33 23.06 24.30 0.34
N ALA A 34 22.52 23.74 1.43
CA ALA A 34 22.03 22.36 1.46
C ALA A 34 20.82 22.17 0.55
N VAL A 35 20.78 21.02 -0.12
CA VAL A 35 19.65 20.56 -0.94
C VAL A 35 19.22 19.17 -0.49
N SER A 36 17.92 19.01 -0.24
CA SER A 36 17.33 17.73 0.16
C SER A 36 15.81 17.80 0.02
N PHE A 37 15.18 16.70 -0.36
CA PHE A 37 13.75 16.57 -0.16
C PHE A 37 13.43 16.45 1.33
N PRO A 38 12.26 16.95 1.78
CA PRO A 38 11.85 16.86 3.17
C PRO A 38 11.40 15.44 3.55
N ASN A 39 11.53 15.10 4.84
CA ASN A 39 10.97 13.88 5.42
C ASN A 39 11.39 12.58 4.72
N THR A 40 12.62 12.49 4.28
CA THR A 40 13.22 11.30 3.67
C THR A 40 14.67 11.13 4.06
N ALA A 41 15.13 9.87 4.12
CA ALA A 41 16.53 9.53 4.39
C ALA A 41 17.46 9.84 3.19
N TYR A 42 16.93 10.09 2.01
CA TYR A 42 17.70 10.31 0.79
C TYR A 42 17.50 11.74 0.27
N SER A 43 18.58 12.50 0.10
CA SER A 43 18.53 13.86 -0.45
C SER A 43 18.04 13.89 -1.91
N LEU A 44 18.60 13.01 -2.74
CA LEU A 44 18.26 12.84 -4.17
C LEU A 44 18.24 11.34 -4.49
N PRO A 45 17.11 10.64 -4.22
CA PRO A 45 17.05 9.19 -4.31
C PRO A 45 17.31 8.64 -5.72
N CYS A 46 16.78 9.28 -6.78
CA CYS A 46 16.96 8.79 -8.14
C CYS A 46 18.40 8.93 -8.61
N TYR A 47 19.00 10.08 -8.40
CA TYR A 47 20.41 10.31 -8.75
C TYR A 47 21.33 9.37 -7.97
N TYR A 48 21.11 9.25 -6.65
CA TYR A 48 21.91 8.36 -5.80
C TYR A 48 21.80 6.89 -6.25
N ALA A 49 20.61 6.41 -6.56
CA ALA A 49 20.42 5.03 -7.00
C ALA A 49 21.13 4.74 -8.34
N VAL A 50 21.11 5.70 -9.28
CA VAL A 50 21.71 5.52 -10.62
C VAL A 50 23.23 5.65 -10.59
N THR A 51 23.80 6.55 -9.76
CA THR A 51 25.22 6.92 -9.83
C THR A 51 26.04 6.44 -8.64
N GLY A 52 25.41 6.08 -7.51
CA GLY A 52 26.08 5.79 -6.24
C GLY A 52 26.62 7.02 -5.51
N THR A 53 26.43 8.22 -6.07
CA THR A 53 26.98 9.46 -5.51
C THR A 53 25.93 10.24 -4.75
N LYS A 54 26.22 10.57 -3.49
CA LYS A 54 25.36 11.44 -2.68
C LYS A 54 25.59 12.91 -3.07
N VAL A 55 24.50 13.68 -3.08
CA VAL A 55 24.49 15.13 -3.33
C VAL A 55 23.74 15.79 -2.18
N THR A 56 24.37 16.77 -1.55
CA THR A 56 23.84 17.45 -0.36
C THR A 56 23.91 18.98 -0.45
N THR A 57 24.64 19.52 -1.42
CA THR A 57 24.82 20.97 -1.62
C THR A 57 24.54 21.38 -3.07
N LEU A 58 24.31 22.68 -3.29
CA LEU A 58 24.15 23.26 -4.64
C LEU A 58 25.37 23.07 -5.52
N LYS A 59 26.59 23.16 -4.94
CA LYS A 59 27.84 22.89 -5.65
C LYS A 59 27.87 21.46 -6.20
N GLU A 60 27.62 20.50 -5.32
CA GLU A 60 27.55 19.07 -5.70
C GLU A 60 26.44 18.80 -6.70
N LEU A 61 25.29 19.52 -6.59
CA LEU A 61 24.20 19.42 -7.55
C LEU A 61 24.60 19.89 -8.94
N LYS A 62 25.39 20.96 -9.03
CA LYS A 62 25.94 21.44 -10.30
C LYS A 62 26.94 20.46 -10.90
N GLU A 63 27.81 19.87 -10.08
CA GLU A 63 28.74 18.81 -10.51
C GLU A 63 27.95 17.57 -11.00
N ALA A 64 26.90 17.18 -10.29
CA ALA A 64 26.00 16.08 -10.64
C ALA A 64 25.32 16.32 -12.01
N LEU A 65 24.90 17.54 -12.32
CA LEU A 65 24.35 17.88 -13.62
C LEU A 65 25.35 17.61 -14.75
N GLY A 66 26.66 17.86 -14.50
CA GLY A 66 27.73 17.50 -15.41
C GLY A 66 27.82 15.98 -15.67
N VAL A 67 27.60 15.16 -14.63
CA VAL A 67 27.52 13.70 -14.77
C VAL A 67 26.30 13.30 -15.61
N VAL A 68 25.13 13.88 -15.35
CA VAL A 68 23.91 13.61 -16.13
C VAL A 68 24.12 13.88 -17.62
N LYS A 69 24.87 14.92 -17.97
CA LYS A 69 25.22 15.23 -19.36
C LYS A 69 25.92 14.09 -20.08
N THR A 70 26.70 13.28 -19.38
CA THR A 70 27.39 12.13 -19.99
C THR A 70 26.44 11.02 -20.42
N LEU A 71 25.22 10.95 -19.89
CA LEU A 71 24.19 10.01 -20.26
C LEU A 71 23.49 10.39 -21.57
N MET A 72 23.63 11.65 -22.00
CA MET A 72 22.91 12.24 -23.12
C MET A 72 23.58 11.94 -24.46
N THR A 73 23.64 10.66 -24.85
CA THR A 73 24.13 10.26 -26.18
C THR A 73 23.09 10.51 -27.27
N ARG A 74 23.50 10.71 -28.54
CA ARG A 74 22.65 11.20 -29.64
C ARG A 74 22.77 10.39 -30.93
N GLU A 75 23.17 9.11 -30.85
CA GLU A 75 23.39 8.29 -32.04
C GLU A 75 22.11 7.66 -32.62
N LYS A 76 20.93 8.07 -32.12
CA LYS A 76 19.60 7.60 -32.55
C LYS A 76 19.41 6.08 -32.44
N ARG A 77 20.02 5.46 -31.45
CA ARG A 77 19.76 4.09 -31.02
C ARG A 77 18.71 4.08 -29.92
N LEU A 78 18.02 2.95 -29.76
CA LEU A 78 17.01 2.81 -28.72
C LEU A 78 17.59 3.07 -27.32
N ASN A 79 18.79 2.56 -27.05
CA ASN A 79 19.48 2.81 -25.78
C ASN A 79 19.76 4.30 -25.54
N ASP A 80 20.09 5.07 -26.56
CA ASP A 80 20.32 6.52 -26.43
C ASP A 80 19.04 7.26 -26.04
N ALA A 81 17.89 6.84 -26.58
CA ALA A 81 16.58 7.37 -26.18
C ALA A 81 16.28 7.02 -24.71
N PHE A 82 16.52 5.79 -24.29
CA PHE A 82 16.32 5.38 -22.89
C PHE A 82 17.23 6.13 -21.93
N MET A 83 18.52 6.26 -22.23
CA MET A 83 19.45 7.00 -21.39
C MET A 83 19.14 8.50 -21.36
N SER A 84 18.65 9.07 -22.46
CA SER A 84 18.13 10.45 -22.44
C SER A 84 16.87 10.58 -21.60
N GLY A 85 16.00 9.59 -21.59
CA GLY A 85 14.85 9.53 -20.69
C GLY A 85 15.26 9.45 -19.22
N VAL A 86 16.23 8.63 -18.87
CA VAL A 86 16.81 8.58 -17.52
C VAL A 86 17.41 9.94 -17.14
N ALA A 87 18.22 10.56 -18.03
CA ALA A 87 18.77 11.89 -17.81
C ALA A 87 17.66 12.94 -17.58
N THR A 88 16.54 12.85 -18.31
CA THR A 88 15.37 13.73 -18.10
C THR A 88 14.78 13.56 -16.70
N ALA A 89 14.63 12.33 -16.21
CA ALA A 89 14.12 12.05 -14.87
C ALA A 89 15.05 12.60 -13.77
N LEU A 90 16.38 12.47 -13.96
CA LEU A 90 17.36 13.05 -13.02
C LEU A 90 17.33 14.57 -13.03
N CYS A 91 17.21 15.21 -14.20
CA CYS A 91 17.01 16.65 -14.30
C CYS A 91 15.71 17.10 -13.62
N ALA A 92 14.62 16.34 -13.78
CA ALA A 92 13.37 16.62 -13.08
C ALA A 92 13.54 16.53 -11.56
N GLU A 93 14.29 15.55 -11.04
CA GLU A 93 14.61 15.46 -9.62
C GLU A 93 15.37 16.70 -9.12
N PHE A 94 16.32 17.19 -9.91
CA PHE A 94 17.10 18.41 -9.57
C PHE A 94 16.24 19.67 -9.56
N ILE A 95 15.32 19.82 -10.52
CA ILE A 95 14.35 20.93 -10.52
C ILE A 95 13.43 20.83 -9.30
N GLU A 96 12.92 19.65 -9.02
CA GLU A 96 11.95 19.45 -7.94
C GLU A 96 12.58 19.67 -6.55
N VAL A 97 13.81 19.21 -6.31
CA VAL A 97 14.46 19.43 -5.00
C VAL A 97 14.72 20.91 -4.74
N LEU A 98 15.01 21.70 -5.78
CA LEU A 98 15.22 23.15 -5.64
C LEU A 98 13.98 23.89 -5.18
N LYS A 99 12.79 23.38 -5.48
CA LYS A 99 11.51 23.95 -4.98
C LYS A 99 11.40 23.90 -3.45
N TYR A 100 12.13 22.99 -2.79
CA TYR A 100 12.14 22.81 -1.32
C TYR A 100 13.31 23.52 -0.62
N ILE A 101 14.12 24.29 -1.34
CA ILE A 101 15.38 24.85 -0.83
C ILE A 101 15.22 25.80 0.37
N ASP A 102 14.06 26.44 0.50
CA ASP A 102 13.72 27.33 1.61
C ASP A 102 13.01 26.62 2.76
N GLY A 103 12.84 25.30 2.68
CA GLY A 103 12.12 24.50 3.67
C GLY A 103 10.59 24.67 3.64
N ALA A 104 10.06 25.47 2.72
CA ALA A 104 8.63 25.62 2.50
C ALA A 104 8.09 24.47 1.64
N THR A 105 6.80 24.17 1.79
CA THR A 105 6.12 23.27 0.86
C THR A 105 5.74 24.04 -0.39
N PRO A 106 6.31 23.72 -1.56
CA PRO A 106 6.12 24.49 -2.78
C PRO A 106 4.80 24.18 -3.49
N TYR A 107 4.03 23.26 -2.96
CA TYR A 107 2.79 22.76 -3.53
C TYR A 107 1.60 23.21 -2.70
N GLU A 108 0.57 23.71 -3.38
CA GLU A 108 -0.72 24.06 -2.79
C GLU A 108 -1.68 22.88 -2.91
N GLU A 109 -2.64 22.80 -1.97
CA GLU A 109 -3.69 21.79 -2.06
C GLU A 109 -4.42 21.86 -3.42
N PRO A 110 -4.75 20.72 -4.03
CA PRO A 110 -4.65 19.36 -3.49
C PRO A 110 -3.31 18.63 -3.77
N CYS A 111 -2.28 19.33 -4.29
CA CYS A 111 -1.02 18.70 -4.71
C CYS A 111 -0.11 18.34 -3.52
N TYR A 112 0.44 17.15 -3.56
CA TYR A 112 1.31 16.60 -2.52
C TYR A 112 2.80 16.90 -2.75
N GLY A 113 3.22 17.00 -4.02
CA GLY A 113 4.63 17.06 -4.38
C GLY A 113 5.39 15.82 -3.91
N HIS A 114 6.47 16.04 -3.15
CA HIS A 114 7.29 14.94 -2.64
C HIS A 114 6.56 14.10 -1.58
N LEU A 115 6.56 12.80 -1.82
CA LEU A 115 6.01 11.83 -0.88
C LEU A 115 7.10 11.41 0.11
N GLY A 116 6.98 11.85 1.36
CA GLY A 116 7.90 11.51 2.44
C GLY A 116 7.84 10.03 2.85
N ASP A 117 8.83 9.60 3.65
CA ASP A 117 8.93 8.18 4.05
C ASP A 117 7.73 7.70 4.89
N ALA A 118 7.03 8.60 5.60
CA ALA A 118 5.81 8.26 6.34
C ALA A 118 4.68 7.81 5.40
N VAL A 119 4.43 8.56 4.31
CA VAL A 119 3.40 8.22 3.31
C VAL A 119 3.74 6.90 2.62
N ILE A 120 5.02 6.67 2.30
CA ILE A 120 5.45 5.39 1.71
C ILE A 120 5.23 4.23 2.67
N ARG A 121 5.41 4.44 3.97
CA ARG A 121 5.16 3.41 4.97
C ARG A 121 3.67 3.06 5.06
N GLU A 122 2.78 4.06 5.01
CA GLU A 122 1.32 3.84 4.96
C GLU A 122 0.90 3.02 3.73
N LEU A 123 1.50 3.30 2.58
CA LEU A 123 1.24 2.57 1.34
C LEU A 123 1.98 1.22 1.25
N GLY A 124 3.02 1.03 2.06
CA GLY A 124 3.91 -0.12 1.99
C GLY A 124 3.24 -1.44 2.38
N VAL A 125 2.45 -1.44 3.44
CA VAL A 125 1.73 -2.66 3.88
C VAL A 125 0.75 -3.12 2.81
N PRO A 126 -0.15 -2.27 2.27
CA PRO A 126 -1.03 -2.64 1.17
C PRO A 126 -0.31 -3.11 -0.11
N LEU A 127 0.87 -2.57 -0.41
CA LEU A 127 1.70 -3.06 -1.51
C LEU A 127 2.21 -4.49 -1.26
N VAL A 128 2.60 -4.78 -0.03
CA VAL A 128 3.11 -6.10 0.38
C VAL A 128 2.00 -7.15 0.43
N THR A 129 0.85 -6.81 0.97
CA THR A 129 -0.31 -7.72 1.05
C THR A 129 -0.98 -7.94 -0.30
N GLY A 130 -0.70 -7.09 -1.30
CA GLY A 130 -1.35 -7.13 -2.61
C GLY A 130 -2.66 -6.33 -2.67
N ASP A 131 -3.04 -5.64 -1.60
CA ASP A 131 -4.21 -4.74 -1.58
C ASP A 131 -4.03 -3.52 -2.49
N ILE A 132 -2.76 -3.18 -2.83
CA ILE A 132 -2.42 -2.32 -3.97
C ILE A 132 -1.82 -3.21 -5.08
N PRO A 133 -2.63 -3.67 -6.02
CA PRO A 133 -2.17 -4.58 -7.08
C PRO A 133 -1.32 -3.88 -8.14
N GLY A 134 -1.33 -2.55 -8.18
CA GLY A 134 -0.57 -1.76 -9.13
C GLY A 134 -0.59 -0.27 -8.85
N VAL A 135 0.25 0.46 -9.57
CA VAL A 135 0.39 1.91 -9.51
C VAL A 135 0.17 2.50 -10.91
N ALA A 136 -0.87 3.32 -11.04
CA ALA A 136 -1.14 4.09 -12.24
C ALA A 136 -0.56 5.50 -12.11
N VAL A 137 0.20 5.94 -13.10
CA VAL A 137 0.65 7.34 -13.24
C VAL A 137 -0.11 7.96 -14.40
N ILE A 138 -0.92 8.99 -14.16
CA ILE A 138 -1.72 9.67 -15.19
C ILE A 138 -1.13 11.03 -15.48
N LEU A 139 -0.72 11.27 -16.73
CA LEU A 139 -0.06 12.49 -17.21
C LEU A 139 -0.95 13.25 -18.18
N GLY A 140 -1.05 14.56 -17.96
CA GLY A 140 -1.78 15.47 -18.85
C GLY A 140 -3.26 15.63 -18.49
N ALA A 141 -4.08 16.04 -19.46
CA ALA A 141 -5.53 16.14 -19.31
C ALA A 141 -6.22 15.15 -20.24
N ALA A 142 -7.23 14.46 -19.74
CA ALA A 142 -8.09 13.62 -20.58
C ALA A 142 -8.85 14.47 -21.61
N PRO A 143 -9.33 13.90 -22.72
CA PRO A 143 -10.10 14.64 -23.72
C PRO A 143 -11.33 15.36 -23.15
N THR A 144 -11.98 14.74 -22.17
CA THR A 144 -13.06 15.36 -21.37
C THR A 144 -12.85 15.07 -19.88
N THR A 145 -13.46 15.89 -19.02
CA THR A 145 -13.45 15.70 -17.57
C THR A 145 -14.08 14.36 -17.19
N GLU A 146 -15.17 13.99 -17.84
CA GLU A 146 -15.89 12.74 -17.62
C GLU A 146 -15.03 11.51 -17.90
N GLU A 147 -14.30 11.50 -19.04
CA GLU A 147 -13.39 10.40 -19.38
C GLU A 147 -12.22 10.29 -18.41
N GLY A 148 -11.65 11.43 -18.00
CA GLY A 148 -10.57 11.47 -17.01
C GLY A 148 -11.00 10.92 -15.65
N VAL A 149 -12.13 11.39 -15.15
CA VAL A 149 -12.72 10.95 -13.87
C VAL A 149 -13.11 9.47 -13.93
N ALA A 150 -13.72 9.02 -15.03
CA ALA A 150 -14.08 7.61 -15.21
C ALA A 150 -12.86 6.70 -15.20
N LEU A 151 -11.75 7.13 -15.83
CA LEU A 151 -10.50 6.37 -15.80
C LEU A 151 -9.92 6.28 -14.37
N VAL A 152 -9.84 7.41 -13.66
CA VAL A 152 -9.34 7.43 -12.26
C VAL A 152 -10.20 6.53 -11.37
N LYS A 153 -11.53 6.66 -11.44
CA LYS A 153 -12.47 5.82 -10.69
C LYS A 153 -12.34 4.32 -11.04
N SER A 154 -12.09 4.01 -12.30
CA SER A 154 -11.92 2.60 -12.71
C SER A 154 -10.70 1.95 -12.09
N TYR A 155 -9.59 2.67 -11.95
CA TYR A 155 -8.40 2.21 -11.23
C TYR A 155 -8.65 2.13 -9.73
N GLN A 156 -9.26 3.15 -9.14
CA GLN A 156 -9.58 3.19 -7.72
C GLN A 156 -10.50 2.03 -7.33
N ALA A 157 -11.52 1.72 -8.14
CA ALA A 157 -12.42 0.58 -7.93
C ALA A 157 -11.72 -0.79 -8.01
N GLN A 158 -10.50 -0.83 -8.51
CA GLN A 158 -9.65 -2.03 -8.56
C GLN A 158 -8.56 -2.03 -7.48
N GLY A 159 -8.58 -1.08 -6.55
CA GLY A 159 -7.59 -0.94 -5.49
C GLY A 159 -6.22 -0.40 -5.95
N ILE A 160 -6.10 0.04 -7.21
CA ILE A 160 -4.86 0.58 -7.75
C ILE A 160 -4.56 1.95 -7.12
N LEU A 161 -3.31 2.19 -6.79
CA LEU A 161 -2.83 3.51 -6.40
C LEU A 161 -2.72 4.39 -7.65
N VAL A 162 -3.45 5.50 -7.66
CA VAL A 162 -3.46 6.45 -8.79
C VAL A 162 -2.68 7.69 -8.40
N THR A 163 -1.69 8.05 -9.20
CA THR A 163 -0.95 9.31 -9.07
C THR A 163 -1.25 10.20 -10.26
N LEU A 164 -1.51 11.48 -10.01
CA LEU A 164 -1.97 12.44 -11.01
C LEU A 164 -0.92 13.52 -11.23
N VAL A 165 -0.66 13.85 -12.50
CA VAL A 165 0.27 14.91 -12.92
C VAL A 165 -0.35 15.71 -14.05
N GLY A 166 -0.33 17.03 -13.94
CA GLY A 166 -0.84 17.93 -14.98
C GLY A 166 -2.35 18.17 -14.91
N GLY A 167 -2.97 18.42 -16.06
CA GLY A 167 -4.36 18.88 -16.17
C GLY A 167 -5.43 17.93 -15.65
N ILE A 168 -5.14 16.63 -15.51
CA ILE A 168 -6.06 15.67 -14.89
C ILE A 168 -6.39 16.04 -13.44
N ILE A 169 -5.50 16.76 -12.75
CA ILE A 169 -5.72 17.22 -11.37
C ILE A 169 -6.90 18.20 -11.32
N ASP A 170 -6.94 19.13 -12.27
CA ASP A 170 -8.04 20.11 -12.35
C ASP A 170 -9.37 19.41 -12.69
N GLN A 171 -9.35 18.45 -13.62
CA GLN A 171 -10.55 17.67 -14.00
C GLN A 171 -11.13 16.88 -12.81
N VAL A 172 -10.27 16.24 -12.03
CA VAL A 172 -10.67 15.49 -10.83
C VAL A 172 -11.22 16.44 -9.74
N ALA A 173 -10.60 17.62 -9.57
CA ALA A 173 -11.05 18.62 -8.62
C ALA A 173 -12.39 19.25 -9.02
N GLU A 174 -12.58 19.58 -10.31
CA GLU A 174 -13.84 20.11 -10.86
C GLU A 174 -15.01 19.13 -10.68
N ALA A 175 -14.74 17.83 -10.79
CA ALA A 175 -15.74 16.78 -10.54
C ALA A 175 -16.02 16.55 -9.05
N GLY A 176 -15.35 17.26 -8.14
CA GLY A 176 -15.51 17.09 -6.68
C GLY A 176 -15.04 15.73 -6.16
N MET A 177 -14.18 15.03 -6.90
CA MET A 177 -13.67 13.72 -6.48
C MET A 177 -12.71 13.87 -5.30
N LYS A 178 -12.84 12.99 -4.29
CA LYS A 178 -11.90 12.94 -3.16
C LYS A 178 -10.52 12.50 -3.63
N THR A 179 -9.49 13.18 -3.11
CA THR A 179 -8.09 12.87 -3.37
C THR A 179 -7.34 12.72 -2.04
N GLY A 180 -6.23 12.00 -2.08
CA GLY A 180 -5.39 11.76 -0.92
C GLY A 180 -4.81 10.35 -0.91
N ALA A 181 -3.80 10.13 -0.08
CA ALA A 181 -3.22 8.79 0.13
C ALA A 181 -4.26 7.82 0.70
N ASN A 182 -5.15 8.33 1.55
CA ASN A 182 -6.22 7.59 2.21
C ASN A 182 -7.30 7.04 1.26
N VAL A 183 -7.43 7.60 0.07
CA VAL A 183 -8.33 7.11 -1.00
C VAL A 183 -7.56 6.69 -2.26
N ARG A 184 -6.24 6.56 -2.13
CA ARG A 184 -5.32 6.11 -3.19
C ARG A 184 -5.38 6.89 -4.50
N VAL A 185 -5.74 8.18 -4.43
CA VAL A 185 -5.70 9.11 -5.58
C VAL A 185 -4.88 10.32 -5.17
N ILE A 186 -3.61 10.37 -5.60
CA ILE A 186 -2.62 11.33 -5.13
C ILE A 186 -2.23 12.31 -6.24
N PRO A 187 -2.72 13.56 -6.20
CA PRO A 187 -2.21 14.62 -7.06
C PRO A 187 -0.77 14.98 -6.67
N LEU A 188 0.18 14.86 -7.59
CA LEU A 188 1.59 15.17 -7.33
C LEU A 188 1.92 16.63 -7.62
N GLY A 189 1.55 17.13 -8.78
CA GLY A 189 1.79 18.51 -9.22
C GLY A 189 1.37 18.74 -10.66
N LYS A 190 1.25 20.02 -11.04
CA LYS A 190 0.78 20.40 -12.39
C LYS A 190 1.90 20.35 -13.44
N ASP A 191 3.15 20.48 -13.03
CA ASP A 191 4.31 20.36 -13.92
C ASP A 191 4.67 18.91 -14.15
N VAL A 192 5.07 18.56 -15.37
CA VAL A 192 5.47 17.18 -15.71
C VAL A 192 6.69 16.70 -14.88
N THR A 193 7.56 17.61 -14.43
CA THR A 193 8.68 17.29 -13.56
C THR A 193 8.25 16.64 -12.25
N SER A 194 7.05 16.93 -11.76
CA SER A 194 6.51 16.31 -10.54
C SER A 194 6.28 14.80 -10.64
N VAL A 195 6.34 14.21 -11.84
CA VAL A 195 6.32 12.75 -12.03
C VAL A 195 7.48 12.05 -11.29
N VAL A 196 8.58 12.76 -11.07
CA VAL A 196 9.72 12.20 -10.35
C VAL A 196 9.38 11.83 -8.90
N HIS A 197 8.36 12.43 -8.31
CA HIS A 197 7.93 12.11 -6.95
C HIS A 197 7.41 10.67 -6.83
N VAL A 198 6.69 10.17 -7.83
CA VAL A 198 6.28 8.74 -7.84
C VAL A 198 7.45 7.83 -8.26
N VAL A 199 8.30 8.27 -9.19
CA VAL A 199 9.51 7.51 -9.56
C VAL A 199 10.41 7.32 -8.33
N SER A 200 10.59 8.35 -7.52
CA SER A 200 11.40 8.28 -6.29
C SER A 200 10.84 7.27 -5.27
N VAL A 201 9.53 7.01 -5.25
CA VAL A 201 8.94 5.96 -4.40
C VAL A 201 9.44 4.59 -4.82
N ALA A 202 9.37 4.26 -6.12
CA ALA A 202 9.86 2.99 -6.66
C ALA A 202 11.37 2.83 -6.43
N ILE A 203 12.13 3.89 -6.62
CA ILE A 203 13.59 3.91 -6.41
C ILE A 203 13.95 3.70 -4.94
N ARG A 204 13.29 4.38 -4.01
CA ARG A 204 13.53 4.20 -2.57
C ARG A 204 13.17 2.77 -2.13
N ALA A 205 12.11 2.22 -2.69
CA ALA A 205 11.77 0.82 -2.46
C ALA A 205 12.89 -0.12 -2.91
N ALA A 206 13.47 0.10 -4.09
CA ALA A 206 14.59 -0.70 -4.59
C ALA A 206 15.83 -0.60 -3.68
N LEU A 207 16.14 0.60 -3.19
CA LEU A 207 17.28 0.83 -2.29
C LEU A 207 17.09 0.21 -0.91
N ILE A 208 15.88 0.30 -0.34
CA ILE A 208 15.60 -0.13 1.03
C ILE A 208 15.31 -1.64 1.09
N PHE A 209 14.50 -2.14 0.17
CA PHE A 209 13.96 -3.50 0.22
C PHE A 209 14.50 -4.43 -0.86
N GLY A 210 15.00 -3.85 -1.97
CA GLY A 210 15.42 -4.60 -3.16
C GLY A 210 16.85 -5.10 -3.12
N ASN A 211 17.62 -4.78 -2.07
CA ASN A 211 19.07 -5.03 -1.98
C ASN A 211 19.85 -4.43 -3.16
N VAL A 212 19.35 -3.36 -3.74
CA VAL A 212 20.01 -2.67 -4.85
C VAL A 212 21.12 -1.78 -4.31
N THR A 213 22.35 -2.08 -4.71
CA THR A 213 23.49 -1.21 -4.38
C THR A 213 23.42 0.08 -5.20
N PRO A 214 23.51 1.26 -4.58
CA PRO A 214 23.55 2.52 -5.30
C PRO A 214 24.69 2.54 -6.32
N GLY A 215 24.39 2.97 -7.56
CA GLY A 215 25.31 2.94 -8.69
C GLY A 215 25.18 1.69 -9.58
N ASP A 216 24.47 0.66 -9.13
CA ASP A 216 24.15 -0.49 -9.97
C ASP A 216 22.81 -0.27 -10.70
N ALA A 217 22.85 0.52 -11.77
CA ALA A 217 21.68 0.81 -12.58
C ALA A 217 21.04 -0.44 -13.22
N GLY A 218 21.84 -1.48 -13.46
CA GLY A 218 21.33 -2.74 -14.03
C GLY A 218 20.43 -3.49 -13.05
N THR A 219 20.88 -3.67 -11.83
CA THR A 219 20.07 -4.30 -10.76
C THR A 219 18.87 -3.42 -10.39
N LEU A 220 19.01 -2.09 -10.39
CA LEU A 220 17.91 -1.16 -10.19
C LEU A 220 16.80 -1.36 -11.24
N MET A 221 17.15 -1.33 -12.52
CA MET A 221 16.19 -1.52 -13.62
C MET A 221 15.54 -2.90 -13.55
N LYS A 222 16.30 -3.95 -13.24
CA LYS A 222 15.75 -5.29 -13.05
C LYS A 222 14.73 -5.32 -11.91
N TYR A 223 15.02 -4.71 -10.76
CA TYR A 223 14.10 -4.65 -9.63
C TYR A 223 12.79 -3.92 -10.01
N THR A 224 12.89 -2.74 -10.62
CA THR A 224 11.69 -1.97 -11.02
C THR A 224 10.85 -2.71 -12.05
N MET A 225 11.50 -3.38 -13.02
CA MET A 225 10.81 -4.21 -14.01
C MET A 225 10.08 -5.41 -13.39
N ASP A 226 10.73 -6.12 -12.47
CA ASP A 226 10.24 -7.40 -11.96
C ASP A 226 9.29 -7.24 -10.76
N ARG A 227 9.47 -6.18 -9.95
CA ARG A 227 8.86 -6.04 -8.63
C ARG A 227 7.92 -4.86 -8.46
N VAL A 228 8.03 -3.82 -9.31
CA VAL A 228 7.17 -2.64 -9.18
C VAL A 228 6.06 -2.68 -10.23
N PRO A 229 4.81 -2.97 -9.86
CA PRO A 229 3.71 -3.13 -10.80
C PRO A 229 3.14 -1.76 -11.22
N ALA A 230 3.97 -0.91 -11.85
CA ALA A 230 3.58 0.44 -12.26
C ALA A 230 3.47 0.57 -13.78
N PHE A 231 2.64 1.50 -14.22
CA PHE A 231 2.42 1.88 -15.62
C PHE A 231 2.03 3.35 -15.75
N VAL A 232 2.16 3.89 -16.95
CA VAL A 232 1.89 5.31 -17.24
C VAL A 232 0.79 5.43 -18.29
N ASN A 233 -0.19 6.30 -18.03
CA ASN A 233 -1.17 6.77 -18.99
C ASN A 233 -0.85 8.22 -19.35
N ALA A 234 -0.59 8.51 -20.60
CA ALA A 234 -0.26 9.85 -21.07
C ALA A 234 -1.25 10.33 -22.12
N PHE A 235 -1.96 11.42 -21.83
CA PHE A 235 -2.94 12.01 -22.73
C PHE A 235 -2.29 12.95 -23.73
N LYS A 236 -2.78 12.90 -24.98
CA LYS A 236 -2.41 13.88 -26.02
C LYS A 236 -2.97 15.29 -25.68
N PRO A 237 -2.32 16.38 -26.12
CA PRO A 237 -1.07 16.37 -26.90
C PRO A 237 0.14 16.09 -25.99
N LEU A 238 1.03 15.20 -26.44
CA LEU A 238 2.31 14.99 -25.76
C LEU A 238 3.28 16.05 -26.27
N ASP A 239 3.89 16.82 -25.38
CA ASP A 239 5.05 17.63 -25.72
C ASP A 239 6.33 16.78 -25.69
N ASP A 240 7.45 17.32 -26.15
CA ASP A 240 8.70 16.59 -26.24
C ASP A 240 9.26 16.21 -24.86
N VAL A 241 8.93 16.98 -23.81
CA VAL A 241 9.33 16.70 -22.43
C VAL A 241 8.59 15.48 -21.90
N ILE A 242 7.26 15.40 -22.12
CA ILE A 242 6.45 14.23 -21.77
C ILE A 242 6.96 12.98 -22.51
N VAL A 243 7.32 13.12 -23.79
CA VAL A 243 7.89 12.02 -24.58
C VAL A 243 9.23 11.57 -24.01
N ALA A 244 10.09 12.49 -23.59
CA ALA A 244 11.36 12.15 -22.94
C ALA A 244 11.17 11.48 -21.58
N CYS A 245 10.23 11.98 -20.75
CA CYS A 245 9.83 11.33 -19.49
C CYS A 245 9.30 9.91 -19.73
N GLY A 246 8.48 9.72 -20.77
CA GLY A 246 7.98 8.41 -21.19
C GLY A 246 9.09 7.43 -21.54
N ALA A 247 10.14 7.89 -22.25
CA ALA A 247 11.32 7.07 -22.52
C ALA A 247 12.04 6.63 -21.22
N GLY A 248 12.11 7.50 -20.22
CA GLY A 248 12.64 7.18 -18.90
C GLY A 248 11.79 6.14 -18.16
N ALA A 249 10.47 6.27 -18.21
CA ALA A 249 9.54 5.30 -17.63
C ALA A 249 9.74 3.91 -18.25
N ILE A 250 9.84 3.84 -19.57
CA ILE A 250 10.09 2.57 -20.29
C ILE A 250 11.46 1.98 -19.92
N ALA A 251 12.47 2.81 -19.76
CA ALA A 251 13.79 2.37 -19.31
C ALA A 251 13.76 1.71 -17.92
N LEU A 252 12.88 2.18 -17.04
CA LEU A 252 12.61 1.59 -15.73
C LEU A 252 11.64 0.39 -15.76
N GLY A 253 11.18 -0.01 -16.96
CA GLY A 253 10.28 -1.15 -17.16
C GLY A 253 8.80 -0.83 -16.99
N PHE A 254 8.40 0.44 -16.98
CA PHE A 254 7.02 0.86 -16.88
C PHE A 254 6.42 1.10 -18.28
N PRO A 255 5.39 0.34 -18.68
CA PRO A 255 4.74 0.58 -19.97
C PRO A 255 4.01 1.92 -19.96
N VAL A 256 4.01 2.57 -21.14
CA VAL A 256 3.30 3.82 -21.41
C VAL A 256 2.17 3.54 -22.38
N VAL A 257 0.94 3.87 -22.01
CA VAL A 257 -0.26 3.83 -22.83
C VAL A 257 -0.69 5.25 -23.14
N THR A 258 -0.91 5.57 -24.41
CA THR A 258 -1.28 6.93 -24.87
C THR A 258 -2.30 6.91 -25.98
N ASN A 259 -3.13 7.96 -26.05
CA ASN A 259 -4.00 8.23 -27.20
C ASN A 259 -3.33 9.13 -28.27
N GLU A 260 -2.04 9.44 -28.12
CA GLU A 260 -1.26 10.13 -29.15
C GLU A 260 -0.96 9.19 -30.31
N THR A 261 -1.29 9.61 -31.52
CA THR A 261 -1.11 8.80 -32.73
C THR A 261 -0.02 9.34 -33.65
N GLU A 262 0.35 10.60 -33.48
CA GLU A 262 1.29 11.29 -34.34
C GLU A 262 2.72 11.22 -33.81
N ASN A 263 3.69 10.93 -34.69
CA ASN A 263 5.11 10.90 -34.35
C ASN A 263 5.49 10.00 -33.16
N ILE A 264 4.75 8.89 -33.00
CA ILE A 264 5.00 7.88 -31.95
C ILE A 264 5.11 6.50 -32.60
N PHE A 265 6.11 5.72 -32.17
CA PHE A 265 6.22 4.31 -32.54
C PHE A 265 5.45 3.44 -31.56
N ARG A 266 4.83 2.39 -32.06
CA ARG A 266 4.34 1.30 -31.22
C ARG A 266 5.50 0.39 -30.85
N VAL A 267 5.77 0.28 -29.54
CA VAL A 267 6.73 -0.70 -29.02
C VAL A 267 5.91 -1.71 -28.20
N PRO A 268 5.83 -2.97 -28.68
CA PRO A 268 5.01 -3.97 -28.00
C PRO A 268 5.31 -4.02 -26.50
N LYS A 269 4.26 -4.02 -25.68
CA LYS A 269 4.31 -4.04 -24.19
C LYS A 269 4.97 -2.84 -23.51
N SER A 270 5.54 -1.87 -24.24
CA SER A 270 6.23 -0.75 -23.64
C SER A 270 5.66 0.61 -24.01
N LEU A 271 5.43 0.87 -25.31
CA LEU A 271 4.77 2.09 -25.79
C LEU A 271 3.57 1.70 -26.64
N ILE A 272 2.38 1.85 -26.08
CA ILE A 272 1.14 1.35 -26.66
C ILE A 272 0.24 2.52 -27.00
N VAL A 273 -0.16 2.60 -28.27
CA VAL A 273 -1.17 3.57 -28.70
C VAL A 273 -2.56 2.94 -28.56
N GLN A 274 -3.39 3.55 -27.72
CA GLN A 274 -4.78 3.21 -27.51
C GLN A 274 -5.62 4.50 -27.67
N GLU A 275 -6.34 4.61 -28.77
CA GLU A 275 -7.08 5.85 -29.10
C GLU A 275 -8.28 6.06 -28.17
N ASP A 276 -8.89 4.97 -27.72
CA ASP A 276 -10.08 4.97 -26.85
C ASP A 276 -9.66 4.97 -25.38
N VAL A 277 -9.86 6.10 -24.70
CA VAL A 277 -9.50 6.29 -23.28
C VAL A 277 -10.23 5.30 -22.38
N SER A 278 -11.44 4.88 -22.72
CA SER A 278 -12.19 3.86 -21.95
C SER A 278 -11.48 2.52 -21.85
N LYS A 279 -10.54 2.23 -22.78
CA LYS A 279 -9.74 1.01 -22.81
C LYS A 279 -8.37 1.15 -22.14
N PHE A 280 -7.98 2.35 -21.68
CA PHE A 280 -6.68 2.57 -21.05
C PHE A 280 -6.46 1.62 -19.87
N ASN A 281 -7.45 1.46 -19.01
CA ASN A 281 -7.39 0.58 -17.86
C ASN A 281 -7.02 -0.86 -18.29
N ALA A 282 -7.83 -1.49 -19.12
CA ALA A 282 -7.59 -2.87 -19.58
C ALA A 282 -6.24 -3.03 -20.31
N THR A 283 -5.91 -2.08 -21.22
CA THR A 283 -4.65 -2.09 -21.96
C THR A 283 -3.44 -1.96 -21.03
N SER A 284 -3.51 -1.13 -20.00
CA SER A 284 -2.41 -0.91 -19.06
C SER A 284 -2.18 -2.14 -18.17
N LEU A 285 -3.26 -2.74 -17.65
CA LEU A 285 -3.18 -3.95 -16.83
C LEU A 285 -2.59 -5.11 -17.63
N GLU A 286 -3.04 -5.29 -18.88
CA GLU A 286 -2.49 -6.31 -19.78
C GLU A 286 -1.00 -6.06 -20.08
N ALA A 287 -0.62 -4.82 -20.40
CA ALA A 287 0.76 -4.46 -20.71
C ALA A 287 1.73 -4.74 -19.55
N ARG A 288 1.25 -4.61 -18.30
CA ARG A 288 2.04 -4.81 -17.07
C ARG A 288 1.86 -6.21 -16.46
N ASP A 289 1.02 -7.06 -17.08
CA ASP A 289 0.64 -8.39 -16.54
C ASP A 289 0.05 -8.33 -15.11
N ILE A 290 -0.71 -7.27 -14.83
CA ILE A 290 -1.41 -7.12 -13.56
C ILE A 290 -2.72 -7.87 -13.64
N LYS A 291 -2.91 -8.83 -12.74
CA LYS A 291 -4.13 -9.64 -12.61
C LYS A 291 -4.85 -9.24 -11.35
N ILE A 292 -6.09 -8.79 -11.50
CA ILE A 292 -6.93 -8.38 -10.39
C ILE A 292 -8.13 -9.33 -10.33
N LYS A 293 -8.35 -9.92 -9.16
CA LYS A 293 -9.57 -10.66 -8.87
C LYS A 293 -10.60 -9.67 -8.34
N ILE A 294 -11.61 -9.37 -9.14
CA ILE A 294 -12.71 -8.50 -8.73
C ILE A 294 -13.82 -9.39 -8.16
N THR A 295 -14.22 -9.12 -6.92
CA THR A 295 -15.43 -9.70 -6.32
C THR A 295 -16.57 -8.71 -6.55
N ASN A 296 -17.51 -9.07 -7.42
CA ASN A 296 -18.70 -8.27 -7.64
C ASN A 296 -19.66 -8.50 -6.47
N ILE A 297 -19.97 -7.43 -5.76
CA ILE A 297 -20.95 -7.39 -4.68
C ILE A 297 -22.09 -6.47 -5.11
N ASP A 298 -23.34 -6.90 -4.98
CA ASP A 298 -24.50 -6.11 -5.37
C ASP A 298 -24.83 -5.07 -4.29
N ILE A 299 -24.04 -3.97 -4.28
CA ILE A 299 -24.23 -2.83 -3.39
C ILE A 299 -24.21 -1.52 -4.20
N PRO A 300 -24.89 -0.45 -3.72
CA PRO A 300 -25.09 0.78 -4.49
C PRO A 300 -23.88 1.75 -4.48
N VAL A 301 -22.80 1.42 -3.80
CA VAL A 301 -21.55 2.19 -3.72
C VAL A 301 -20.38 1.33 -4.17
N ALA A 302 -19.23 1.93 -4.46
CA ALA A 302 -18.06 1.16 -4.84
C ALA A 302 -17.52 0.33 -3.65
N PHE A 303 -16.88 -0.79 -3.97
CA PHE A 303 -16.20 -1.67 -3.02
C PHE A 303 -14.79 -1.94 -3.52
N ALA A 304 -13.81 -1.43 -2.81
CA ALA A 304 -12.40 -1.64 -3.14
C ALA A 304 -11.49 -1.32 -1.95
N SER A 305 -10.35 -1.97 -1.88
CA SER A 305 -9.33 -1.69 -0.85
C SER A 305 -8.81 -0.23 -0.88
N ALA A 306 -9.05 0.49 -1.96
CA ALA A 306 -8.73 1.92 -2.05
C ALA A 306 -9.49 2.80 -1.04
N PHE A 307 -10.61 2.34 -0.52
CA PHE A 307 -11.42 3.10 0.45
C PHE A 307 -11.06 2.80 1.91
N GLU A 308 -10.18 1.86 2.19
CA GLU A 308 -9.80 1.45 3.55
C GLU A 308 -9.31 2.61 4.43
N GLY A 309 -8.67 3.61 3.84
CA GLY A 309 -8.22 4.82 4.56
C GLY A 309 -9.25 5.95 4.63
N GLU A 310 -10.43 5.80 4.06
CA GLU A 310 -11.44 6.85 4.04
C GLU A 310 -12.00 7.12 5.44
N ILE A 311 -11.94 8.38 5.91
CA ILE A 311 -12.45 8.78 7.22
C ILE A 311 -13.73 9.60 7.06
N ILE A 312 -14.84 9.10 7.59
CA ILE A 312 -16.11 9.81 7.62
C ILE A 312 -16.17 10.70 8.86
N ARG A 313 -16.15 12.02 8.66
CA ARG A 313 -16.27 12.99 9.75
C ARG A 313 -17.73 13.13 10.19
N ARG A 314 -17.96 13.59 11.45
CA ARG A 314 -19.32 13.77 12.00
C ARG A 314 -20.26 14.60 11.12
N LYS A 315 -19.75 15.66 10.48
CA LYS A 315 -20.54 16.52 9.60
C LYS A 315 -21.00 15.85 8.31
N ASP A 316 -20.31 14.77 7.92
CA ASP A 316 -20.50 14.06 6.66
C ASP A 316 -21.20 12.71 6.89
N MET A 317 -21.59 12.38 8.15
CA MET A 317 -22.22 11.10 8.49
C MET A 317 -23.75 11.18 8.54
N GLN A 318 -24.42 10.16 8.06
CA GLN A 318 -25.85 9.94 8.21
C GLN A 318 -26.17 9.34 9.59
N VAL A 319 -25.48 8.26 9.97
CA VAL A 319 -25.62 7.57 11.25
C VAL A 319 -24.26 7.07 11.75
N GLU A 320 -24.16 6.84 13.05
CA GLU A 320 -23.01 6.23 13.73
C GLU A 320 -23.50 5.05 14.59
N PHE A 321 -22.73 3.96 14.57
CA PHE A 321 -22.81 2.87 15.53
C PHE A 321 -21.55 2.94 16.38
N ASP A 322 -21.67 3.01 17.73
CA ASP A 322 -20.50 3.36 18.57
C ASP A 322 -20.51 2.55 19.88
N GLY A 323 -19.80 1.44 19.91
CA GLY A 323 -19.69 0.52 21.04
C GLY A 323 -19.17 1.12 22.34
N SER A 324 -18.56 2.34 22.30
CA SER A 324 -18.19 3.08 23.51
C SER A 324 -19.37 3.83 24.16
N ARG A 325 -20.52 3.86 23.50
CA ARG A 325 -21.70 4.66 23.93
C ARG A 325 -22.97 3.85 24.01
N VAL A 326 -23.10 2.84 23.16
CA VAL A 326 -24.24 1.94 23.06
C VAL A 326 -23.74 0.52 22.86
N ASP A 327 -24.59 -0.48 23.02
CA ASP A 327 -24.18 -1.86 22.87
C ASP A 327 -23.93 -2.21 21.40
N CYS A 328 -22.72 -2.67 21.13
CA CYS A 328 -22.29 -3.19 19.83
C CYS A 328 -21.59 -4.55 20.02
N ALA A 329 -21.65 -5.40 18.99
CA ALA A 329 -20.87 -6.64 18.95
C ALA A 329 -20.62 -7.09 17.51
N GLU A 330 -19.45 -7.65 17.25
CA GLU A 330 -19.13 -8.37 16.02
C GLU A 330 -18.56 -9.75 16.39
N LEU A 331 -19.07 -10.80 15.76
CA LEU A 331 -18.74 -12.16 16.14
C LEU A 331 -18.77 -13.11 14.94
N VAL A 332 -17.78 -14.01 14.88
CA VAL A 332 -17.82 -15.19 14.04
C VAL A 332 -18.19 -16.41 14.88
N GLN A 333 -19.09 -17.22 14.39
CA GLN A 333 -19.50 -18.48 15.01
C GLN A 333 -19.42 -19.64 14.02
N THR A 334 -18.69 -20.68 14.38
CA THR A 334 -18.74 -21.96 13.69
C THR A 334 -20.03 -22.68 14.07
N CYS A 335 -20.79 -23.09 13.07
CA CYS A 335 -22.06 -23.79 13.21
C CYS A 335 -22.03 -25.13 12.47
N ASP A 336 -23.00 -26.01 12.78
CA ASP A 336 -23.24 -27.15 11.92
C ASP A 336 -23.84 -26.69 10.57
N ALA A 337 -23.42 -27.32 9.48
CA ALA A 337 -23.85 -26.95 8.13
C ALA A 337 -25.37 -27.14 7.91
N SER A 338 -26.05 -27.91 8.76
CA SER A 338 -27.49 -28.08 8.77
C SER A 338 -28.25 -26.96 9.47
N GLU A 339 -27.56 -26.16 10.29
CA GLU A 339 -28.13 -25.08 11.10
C GLU A 339 -28.13 -23.72 10.39
N ILE A 340 -27.41 -23.61 9.30
CA ILE A 340 -27.25 -22.35 8.56
C ILE A 340 -27.61 -22.48 7.08
N GLU A 341 -28.14 -21.40 6.53
CA GLU A 341 -28.52 -21.26 5.12
C GLU A 341 -27.47 -20.37 4.42
N ASP A 342 -26.80 -20.92 3.39
CA ASP A 342 -25.77 -20.18 2.66
C ASP A 342 -26.36 -18.94 1.95
N HIS A 343 -25.67 -17.81 2.03
CA HIS A 343 -26.09 -16.51 1.48
C HIS A 343 -27.38 -15.93 2.10
N LYS A 344 -27.70 -16.32 3.31
CA LYS A 344 -28.82 -15.70 4.02
C LYS A 344 -28.34 -14.50 4.83
N ILE A 345 -28.91 -13.33 4.54
CA ILE A 345 -28.65 -12.10 5.26
C ILE A 345 -29.95 -11.63 5.89
N THR A 346 -29.93 -11.47 7.22
CA THR A 346 -31.10 -11.07 8.00
C THR A 346 -30.77 -9.83 8.81
N VAL A 347 -31.59 -8.78 8.70
CA VAL A 347 -31.53 -7.60 9.57
C VAL A 347 -32.73 -7.64 10.52
N ILE A 348 -32.45 -7.51 11.82
CA ILE A 348 -33.45 -7.53 12.91
C ILE A 348 -33.39 -6.17 13.62
N GLY A 349 -34.40 -5.35 13.41
CA GLY A 349 -34.51 -3.99 13.92
C GLY A 349 -34.53 -2.95 12.79
N PRO A 350 -34.43 -1.64 13.13
CA PRO A 350 -34.56 -0.56 12.17
C PRO A 350 -33.41 -0.50 11.16
N GLU A 351 -33.72 -0.15 9.92
CA GLU A 351 -32.75 0.21 8.88
C GLU A 351 -32.33 1.68 8.97
N VAL A 352 -31.27 2.08 8.23
CA VAL A 352 -30.68 3.45 8.30
C VAL A 352 -31.71 4.54 8.00
N ASP A 353 -32.66 4.30 7.13
CA ASP A 353 -33.74 5.24 6.76
C ASP A 353 -34.81 5.40 7.85
N GLU A 354 -34.87 4.49 8.82
CA GLU A 354 -35.73 4.57 10.00
C GLU A 354 -35.02 5.19 11.22
N MET A 355 -33.71 5.49 11.10
CA MET A 355 -32.90 6.09 12.17
C MET A 355 -32.85 7.61 12.03
N GLU A 356 -32.77 8.32 13.16
CA GLU A 356 -32.62 9.77 13.17
C GLU A 356 -31.26 10.20 12.61
N PHE A 357 -31.26 11.24 11.78
CA PHE A 357 -30.04 11.82 11.21
C PHE A 357 -29.04 12.20 12.29
N GLY A 358 -27.77 11.78 12.12
CA GLY A 358 -26.69 12.04 13.04
C GLY A 358 -26.77 11.28 14.36
N SER A 359 -27.71 10.35 14.51
CA SER A 359 -27.91 9.56 15.72
C SER A 359 -26.80 8.53 15.94
N LYS A 360 -26.71 8.08 17.20
CA LYS A 360 -25.86 6.97 17.63
C LYS A 360 -26.75 5.75 17.90
N ASN A 361 -26.45 4.67 17.25
CA ASN A 361 -27.28 3.48 17.27
C ASN A 361 -26.47 2.24 17.69
N SER A 362 -27.16 1.24 18.22
CA SER A 362 -26.60 -0.08 18.49
C SER A 362 -26.53 -0.91 17.21
N ILE A 363 -25.49 -1.76 17.10
CA ILE A 363 -25.39 -2.78 16.08
C ILE A 363 -24.68 -4.01 16.62
N ALA A 364 -25.25 -5.18 16.36
CA ALA A 364 -24.53 -6.43 16.58
C ALA A 364 -24.67 -7.28 15.33
N TYR A 365 -23.60 -7.93 14.90
CA TYR A 365 -23.68 -8.88 13.79
C TYR A 365 -22.93 -10.17 14.11
N ILE A 366 -23.55 -11.26 13.70
CA ILE A 366 -23.00 -12.61 13.84
C ILE A 366 -22.84 -13.17 12.43
N VAL A 367 -21.60 -13.46 12.08
CA VAL A 367 -21.26 -14.20 10.85
C VAL A 367 -21.14 -15.67 11.21
N LYS A 368 -22.15 -16.46 10.83
CA LYS A 368 -22.19 -17.90 11.06
C LYS A 368 -21.50 -18.60 9.90
N VAL A 369 -20.55 -19.45 10.19
CA VAL A 369 -19.77 -20.17 9.18
C VAL A 369 -19.79 -21.67 9.43
N ALA A 370 -19.83 -22.45 8.35
CA ALA A 370 -19.69 -23.90 8.39
C ALA A 370 -18.81 -24.37 7.26
N GLY A 371 -17.98 -25.39 7.52
CA GLY A 371 -17.12 -26.00 6.51
C GLY A 371 -16.37 -27.20 7.08
N LYS A 372 -16.00 -28.14 6.20
CA LYS A 372 -15.34 -29.39 6.61
C LYS A 372 -14.00 -29.17 7.31
N ASN A 373 -13.29 -28.10 6.93
CA ASN A 373 -11.97 -27.76 7.47
C ASN A 373 -12.04 -26.60 8.46
N MET A 374 -13.25 -26.12 8.81
CA MET A 374 -13.41 -25.03 9.76
C MET A 374 -13.01 -25.45 11.16
N GLN A 375 -12.26 -24.61 11.86
CA GLN A 375 -11.74 -24.85 13.21
C GLN A 375 -11.96 -23.61 14.07
N PRO A 376 -12.09 -23.74 15.40
CA PRO A 376 -12.26 -22.60 16.30
C PRO A 376 -11.16 -21.52 16.20
N ASP A 377 -9.93 -21.90 15.85
CA ASP A 377 -8.83 -20.96 15.68
C ASP A 377 -8.99 -20.02 14.48
N PHE A 378 -9.84 -20.37 13.51
CA PHE A 378 -10.15 -19.51 12.38
C PHE A 378 -11.19 -18.43 12.69
N GLU A 379 -12.01 -18.62 13.72
CA GLU A 379 -13.03 -17.62 14.10
C GLU A 379 -12.42 -16.24 14.34
N PRO A 380 -11.41 -16.06 15.24
CA PRO A 380 -10.79 -14.76 15.46
C PRO A 380 -9.99 -14.25 14.24
N VAL A 381 -9.47 -15.13 13.39
CA VAL A 381 -8.78 -14.76 12.15
C VAL A 381 -9.76 -14.12 11.16
N ILE A 382 -10.92 -14.76 10.94
CA ILE A 382 -11.98 -14.22 10.09
C ILE A 382 -12.55 -12.92 10.67
N GLU A 383 -12.78 -12.87 11.99
CA GLU A 383 -13.37 -11.73 12.70
C GLU A 383 -12.51 -10.47 12.54
N ARG A 384 -11.18 -10.57 12.65
CA ARG A 384 -10.26 -9.44 12.43
C ARG A 384 -10.29 -8.87 11.02
N LYS A 385 -10.72 -9.64 10.03
CA LYS A 385 -10.87 -9.19 8.64
C LYS A 385 -12.10 -8.29 8.43
N PHE A 386 -13.08 -8.31 9.34
CA PHE A 386 -14.27 -7.47 9.21
C PHE A 386 -13.94 -5.99 9.13
N HIS A 387 -12.93 -5.56 9.89
CA HIS A 387 -12.43 -4.21 9.83
C HIS A 387 -12.05 -3.81 8.39
N ASN A 388 -11.23 -4.62 7.73
CA ASN A 388 -10.80 -4.35 6.36
C ASN A 388 -11.98 -4.42 5.39
N TYR A 389 -12.83 -5.44 5.50
CA TYR A 389 -13.97 -5.60 4.58
C TYR A 389 -14.93 -4.41 4.64
N ILE A 390 -15.29 -3.96 5.82
CA ILE A 390 -16.23 -2.84 6.01
C ILE A 390 -15.58 -1.52 5.53
N ASN A 391 -14.29 -1.32 5.78
CA ASN A 391 -13.57 -0.13 5.30
C ASN A 391 -13.35 -0.09 3.78
N CYS A 392 -13.47 -1.21 3.08
CA CYS A 392 -13.42 -1.24 1.62
C CYS A 392 -14.71 -0.73 0.94
N ILE A 393 -15.75 -0.38 1.71
CA ILE A 393 -17.01 0.18 1.20
C ILE A 393 -16.87 1.70 1.10
N GLU A 394 -17.03 2.26 -0.11
CA GLU A 394 -17.03 3.71 -0.31
C GLU A 394 -18.09 4.40 0.57
N GLY A 395 -17.66 5.38 1.36
CA GLY A 395 -18.54 6.12 2.26
C GLY A 395 -18.95 5.39 3.53
N VAL A 396 -18.25 4.31 3.90
CA VAL A 396 -18.40 3.63 5.19
C VAL A 396 -17.05 3.60 5.91
N TYR A 397 -17.05 3.92 7.19
CA TYR A 397 -15.87 3.92 8.04
C TYR A 397 -16.08 3.00 9.23
N HIS A 398 -15.14 2.11 9.46
CA HIS A 398 -15.12 1.21 10.60
C HIS A 398 -13.80 1.34 11.37
N THR A 399 -13.87 1.34 12.68
CA THR A 399 -12.70 1.28 13.58
C THR A 399 -13.04 0.49 14.84
N GLY A 400 -12.01 -0.10 15.43
CA GLY A 400 -12.16 -0.99 16.57
C GLY A 400 -12.52 -2.42 16.15
N GLN A 401 -12.89 -3.22 17.11
CA GLN A 401 -13.27 -4.63 16.91
C GLN A 401 -14.13 -5.12 18.09
N ARG A 402 -14.75 -6.29 17.92
CA ARG A 402 -15.57 -6.95 18.93
C ARG A 402 -16.71 -6.04 19.42
N ASP A 403 -16.77 -5.75 20.72
CA ASP A 403 -17.77 -4.88 21.34
C ASP A 403 -17.35 -3.40 21.44
N MET A 404 -16.13 -3.07 21.04
CA MET A 404 -15.57 -1.72 21.06
C MET A 404 -15.40 -1.15 19.65
N GLN A 405 -16.26 -1.51 18.74
CA GLN A 405 -16.26 -1.05 17.36
C GLN A 405 -17.01 0.27 17.16
N ARG A 406 -16.68 0.97 16.08
CA ARG A 406 -17.43 2.12 15.58
C ARG A 406 -17.57 2.06 14.08
N ILE A 407 -18.82 2.15 13.60
CA ILE A 407 -19.14 2.23 12.17
C ILE A 407 -19.82 3.57 11.91
N ARG A 408 -19.45 4.25 10.81
CA ARG A 408 -20.14 5.42 10.29
C ARG A 408 -20.54 5.19 8.84
N ILE A 409 -21.78 5.54 8.52
CA ILE A 409 -22.28 5.57 7.16
C ILE A 409 -22.39 7.04 6.76
N SER A 410 -21.78 7.42 5.63
CA SER A 410 -21.81 8.79 5.13
C SER A 410 -23.19 9.16 4.55
N ILE A 411 -23.44 10.46 4.48
CA ILE A 411 -24.61 11.00 3.77
C ILE A 411 -24.60 10.59 2.30
N ASP A 412 -23.43 10.59 1.67
CA ASP A 412 -23.29 10.23 0.24
C ASP A 412 -23.64 8.76 0.00
N ALA A 413 -23.12 7.84 0.83
CA ALA A 413 -23.46 6.42 0.73
C ALA A 413 -24.96 6.17 0.98
N PHE A 414 -25.52 6.82 2.01
CA PHE A 414 -26.97 6.75 2.28
C PHE A 414 -27.81 7.23 1.10
N ASN A 415 -27.48 8.38 0.50
CA ASN A 415 -28.17 8.93 -0.65
C ASN A 415 -28.01 8.06 -1.92
N ALA A 416 -26.89 7.36 -2.05
CA ALA A 416 -26.68 6.35 -3.09
C ALA A 416 -27.53 5.09 -2.90
N GLY A 417 -28.20 4.95 -1.74
CA GLY A 417 -29.06 3.82 -1.43
C GLY A 417 -28.42 2.75 -0.54
N PHE A 418 -27.24 3.02 0.04
CA PHE A 418 -26.58 2.11 0.96
C PHE A 418 -27.41 1.90 2.24
N ARG A 419 -27.51 0.64 2.69
CA ARG A 419 -28.28 0.21 3.87
C ARG A 419 -27.48 -0.82 4.66
N ILE A 420 -27.88 -1.10 5.90
CA ILE A 420 -27.21 -2.06 6.80
C ILE A 420 -27.10 -3.44 6.18
N LYS A 421 -28.14 -3.90 5.47
CA LYS A 421 -28.11 -5.19 4.77
C LYS A 421 -26.88 -5.34 3.84
N HIS A 422 -26.40 -4.23 3.24
CA HIS A 422 -25.25 -4.26 2.33
C HIS A 422 -23.93 -4.54 3.06
N ILE A 423 -23.82 -4.21 4.37
CA ILE A 423 -22.71 -4.67 5.20
C ILE A 423 -22.73 -6.21 5.26
N GLY A 424 -23.91 -6.80 5.41
CA GLY A 424 -24.07 -8.27 5.39
C GLY A 424 -23.64 -8.90 4.07
N GLU A 425 -24.00 -8.29 2.93
CA GLU A 425 -23.56 -8.74 1.60
C GLU A 425 -22.04 -8.69 1.47
N VAL A 426 -21.41 -7.62 1.95
CA VAL A 426 -19.95 -7.46 1.92
C VAL A 426 -19.28 -8.51 2.81
N LEU A 427 -19.75 -8.69 4.04
CA LEU A 427 -19.19 -9.70 4.95
C LEU A 427 -19.31 -11.11 4.37
N TYR A 428 -20.49 -11.47 3.85
CA TYR A 428 -20.73 -12.75 3.18
C TYR A 428 -19.75 -12.97 2.02
N ALA A 429 -19.73 -12.04 1.06
CA ALA A 429 -18.95 -12.18 -0.15
C ALA A 429 -17.44 -12.23 0.14
N SER A 430 -16.96 -11.39 1.08
CA SER A 430 -15.55 -11.32 1.46
C SER A 430 -15.09 -12.57 2.19
N VAL A 431 -15.88 -13.06 3.16
CA VAL A 431 -15.57 -14.31 3.88
C VAL A 431 -15.55 -15.50 2.94
N LYS A 432 -16.55 -15.63 2.05
CA LYS A 432 -16.61 -16.72 1.06
C LYS A 432 -15.45 -16.64 0.05
N ASN A 433 -14.98 -15.44 -0.29
CA ASN A 433 -13.90 -15.28 -1.26
C ASN A 433 -12.51 -15.52 -0.67
N GLU A 434 -12.28 -15.06 0.56
CA GLU A 434 -10.96 -15.16 1.20
C GLU A 434 -10.76 -16.51 1.90
N PHE A 435 -11.83 -17.09 2.44
CA PHE A 435 -11.79 -18.34 3.20
C PHE A 435 -12.53 -19.51 2.51
N ASP A 436 -12.55 -19.51 1.17
CA ASP A 436 -13.25 -20.53 0.37
C ASP A 436 -12.76 -21.97 0.63
N ALA A 437 -11.50 -22.14 1.06
CA ALA A 437 -10.94 -23.44 1.42
C ALA A 437 -11.46 -24.01 2.74
N VAL A 438 -12.06 -23.19 3.62
CA VAL A 438 -12.55 -23.60 4.94
C VAL A 438 -14.03 -23.27 5.16
N VAL A 439 -14.60 -22.29 4.45
CA VAL A 439 -15.99 -21.86 4.61
C VAL A 439 -16.84 -22.36 3.44
N ASP A 440 -17.57 -23.43 3.65
CA ASP A 440 -18.53 -23.99 2.68
C ASP A 440 -19.84 -23.19 2.65
N LYS A 441 -20.34 -22.75 3.83
CA LYS A 441 -21.55 -21.95 4.01
C LYS A 441 -21.31 -20.76 4.93
N CYS A 442 -21.96 -19.64 4.63
CA CYS A 442 -21.94 -18.43 5.44
C CYS A 442 -23.34 -17.80 5.51
N GLU A 443 -23.81 -17.51 6.73
CA GLU A 443 -25.05 -16.77 7.01
C GLU A 443 -24.71 -15.55 7.86
N VAL A 444 -25.27 -14.37 7.57
CA VAL A 444 -25.05 -13.14 8.32
C VAL A 444 -26.35 -12.67 8.96
N VAL A 445 -26.33 -12.49 10.27
CA VAL A 445 -27.47 -11.93 11.03
C VAL A 445 -27.01 -10.62 11.66
N ILE A 446 -27.70 -9.52 11.34
CA ILE A 446 -27.41 -8.18 11.85
C ILE A 446 -28.56 -7.73 12.73
N TYR A 447 -28.25 -7.26 13.91
CA TYR A 447 -29.20 -6.73 14.89
C TYR A 447 -28.98 -5.22 15.03
N THR A 448 -30.04 -4.45 14.96
CA THR A 448 -30.07 -2.99 15.17
C THR A 448 -31.10 -2.59 16.22
N ASP A 449 -31.92 -3.56 16.68
CA ASP A 449 -32.77 -3.38 17.85
C ASP A 449 -31.89 -3.27 19.11
N PRO A 450 -32.00 -2.19 19.93
CA PRO A 450 -31.12 -1.98 21.09
C PRO A 450 -31.21 -3.12 22.13
N ALA A 451 -32.39 -3.72 22.37
CA ALA A 451 -32.52 -4.78 23.36
C ALA A 451 -31.85 -6.08 22.89
N GLU A 452 -32.00 -6.40 21.58
CA GLU A 452 -31.29 -7.52 20.99
C GLU A 452 -29.77 -7.30 20.95
N CYS A 453 -29.30 -6.09 20.64
CA CYS A 453 -27.86 -5.77 20.67
C CYS A 453 -27.29 -5.95 22.08
N THR A 454 -28.00 -5.49 23.13
CA THR A 454 -27.63 -5.70 24.53
C THR A 454 -27.55 -7.19 24.86
N ARG A 455 -28.56 -7.96 24.49
CA ARG A 455 -28.57 -9.40 24.69
C ARG A 455 -27.40 -10.11 23.98
N ILE A 456 -27.20 -9.82 22.69
CA ILE A 456 -26.10 -10.41 21.91
C ILE A 456 -24.74 -10.05 22.51
N ARG A 457 -24.52 -8.80 22.88
CA ARG A 457 -23.27 -8.37 23.49
C ARG A 457 -22.96 -9.12 24.78
N HIS A 458 -23.89 -9.10 25.74
CA HIS A 458 -23.62 -9.56 27.10
C HIS A 458 -23.81 -11.08 27.29
N GLU A 459 -24.77 -11.68 26.62
CA GLU A 459 -25.11 -13.10 26.82
C GLU A 459 -24.42 -14.03 25.80
N VAL A 460 -23.98 -13.49 24.66
CA VAL A 460 -23.37 -14.30 23.58
C VAL A 460 -21.91 -13.91 23.34
N ALA A 461 -21.65 -12.65 22.97
CA ALA A 461 -20.35 -12.25 22.45
C ALA A 461 -19.27 -12.18 23.55
N ILE A 462 -19.51 -11.45 24.64
CA ILE A 462 -18.54 -11.30 25.74
C ILE A 462 -18.10 -12.66 26.31
N PRO A 463 -18.99 -13.61 26.63
CA PRO A 463 -18.55 -14.93 27.11
C PRO A 463 -17.68 -15.72 26.11
N ILE A 464 -17.90 -15.51 24.82
CA ILE A 464 -17.05 -16.12 23.77
C ILE A 464 -15.68 -15.43 23.72
N PHE A 465 -15.66 -14.09 23.81
CA PHE A 465 -14.41 -13.32 23.83
C PHE A 465 -13.55 -13.68 25.04
N ASP A 466 -14.14 -13.70 26.24
CA ASP A 466 -13.45 -14.06 27.48
C ASP A 466 -12.82 -15.45 27.38
N LYS A 467 -13.56 -16.43 26.87
CA LYS A 467 -13.04 -17.79 26.69
C LYS A 467 -11.90 -17.85 25.65
N ARG A 468 -11.98 -17.06 24.58
CA ARG A 468 -10.91 -16.95 23.58
C ARG A 468 -9.67 -16.27 24.18
N ASP A 469 -9.85 -15.21 24.94
CA ASP A 469 -8.77 -14.46 25.57
C ASP A 469 -8.06 -15.30 26.64
N GLU A 470 -8.79 -15.99 27.52
CA GLU A 470 -8.23 -16.98 28.47
C GLU A 470 -7.37 -18.04 27.77
N ARG A 471 -7.77 -18.49 26.58
CA ARG A 471 -6.99 -19.44 25.80
C ARG A 471 -5.76 -18.80 25.17
N LEU A 472 -5.85 -17.58 24.65
CA LEU A 472 -4.74 -16.85 24.05
C LEU A 472 -3.68 -16.50 25.10
N ASP A 473 -4.07 -16.16 26.32
CA ASP A 473 -3.16 -15.88 27.44
C ASP A 473 -2.30 -17.09 27.83
N THR A 474 -2.70 -18.30 27.43
CA THR A 474 -1.92 -19.53 27.63
C THR A 474 -1.00 -19.87 26.47
N LEU A 475 -1.07 -19.14 25.35
CA LEU A 475 -0.22 -19.34 24.18
C LEU A 475 1.06 -18.52 24.33
N THR A 476 2.12 -19.17 24.80
CA THR A 476 3.47 -18.63 24.87
C THR A 476 4.39 -19.37 23.90
N ASP A 477 5.57 -18.84 23.68
CA ASP A 477 6.57 -19.47 22.83
C ASP A 477 6.96 -20.87 23.34
N GLU A 478 6.92 -21.08 24.67
CA GLU A 478 7.18 -22.39 25.30
C GLU A 478 6.01 -23.36 25.13
N SER A 479 4.78 -22.87 25.04
CA SER A 479 3.56 -23.68 25.01
C SER A 479 3.27 -24.33 23.65
N VAL A 480 4.00 -23.96 22.61
CA VAL A 480 3.81 -24.49 21.25
C VAL A 480 5.04 -25.28 20.78
N ASP A 481 4.80 -26.30 19.97
CA ASP A 481 5.87 -27.15 19.42
C ASP A 481 6.47 -26.59 18.13
N VAL A 482 5.79 -25.65 17.48
CA VAL A 482 6.20 -25.10 16.18
C VAL A 482 5.96 -23.59 16.08
N TYR A 483 6.87 -22.93 15.37
CA TYR A 483 6.73 -21.58 14.85
C TYR A 483 6.37 -21.60 13.37
N TYR A 484 6.16 -20.45 12.77
CA TYR A 484 5.89 -20.33 11.34
C TYR A 484 6.80 -19.29 10.69
N SER A 485 7.26 -19.57 9.46
CA SER A 485 7.81 -18.52 8.61
C SER A 485 6.70 -17.63 8.07
N CYS A 486 7.05 -16.40 7.69
CA CYS A 486 6.24 -15.57 6.81
C CYS A 486 7.13 -14.92 5.76
N ILE A 487 6.87 -15.21 4.48
CA ILE A 487 7.62 -14.70 3.33
C ILE A 487 6.75 -13.85 2.39
N LEU A 488 5.59 -13.38 2.83
CA LEU A 488 4.69 -12.52 2.03
C LEU A 488 5.42 -11.30 1.44
N CYS A 489 6.33 -10.70 2.23
CA CYS A 489 7.09 -9.54 1.79
C CYS A 489 8.08 -9.82 0.66
N GLN A 490 8.36 -11.08 0.31
CA GLN A 490 9.34 -11.42 -0.74
C GLN A 490 8.89 -11.01 -2.15
N ALA A 491 7.60 -10.73 -2.35
CA ALA A 491 7.17 -10.07 -3.58
C ALA A 491 7.93 -8.75 -3.81
N PHE A 492 8.35 -8.10 -2.74
CA PHE A 492 8.91 -6.76 -2.70
C PHE A 492 10.34 -6.72 -2.14
N ALA A 493 10.61 -7.46 -1.05
CA ALA A 493 11.91 -7.60 -0.40
C ALA A 493 12.38 -9.06 -0.54
N PRO A 494 13.15 -9.41 -1.58
CA PRO A 494 13.39 -10.79 -2.00
C PRO A 494 13.97 -11.74 -0.94
N SER A 495 14.76 -11.19 0.00
CA SER A 495 15.43 -11.98 1.05
C SER A 495 14.75 -11.87 2.42
N HIS A 496 13.61 -11.17 2.50
CA HIS A 496 12.94 -10.98 3.79
C HIS A 496 12.22 -12.26 4.23
N VAL A 497 12.43 -12.63 5.49
CA VAL A 497 11.69 -13.70 6.17
C VAL A 497 11.40 -13.28 7.61
N CYS A 498 10.19 -13.52 8.08
CA CYS A 498 9.84 -13.43 9.49
C CYS A 498 9.74 -14.84 10.09
N VAL A 499 10.13 -14.97 11.34
CA VAL A 499 9.76 -16.08 12.21
C VAL A 499 8.65 -15.59 13.12
N VAL A 500 7.47 -16.17 12.97
CA VAL A 500 6.25 -15.76 13.70
C VAL A 500 6.00 -16.77 14.81
N THR A 501 5.93 -16.29 16.04
CA THR A 501 5.68 -17.08 17.24
C THR A 501 4.44 -16.60 17.95
N PRO A 502 3.89 -17.29 18.95
CA PRO A 502 2.78 -16.80 19.75
C PRO A 502 2.97 -15.37 20.31
N GLU A 503 4.20 -15.05 20.71
CA GLU A 503 4.54 -13.77 21.34
C GLU A 503 5.15 -12.75 20.36
N ARG A 504 5.43 -13.15 19.11
CA ARG A 504 6.09 -12.31 18.09
C ARG A 504 5.35 -12.29 16.78
N LEU A 505 4.84 -11.14 16.44
CA LEU A 505 4.20 -10.89 15.15
C LEU A 505 5.25 -10.79 14.04
N GLY A 506 4.83 -10.95 12.80
CA GLY A 506 5.63 -10.51 11.66
C GLY A 506 6.01 -9.02 11.78
N LEU A 507 7.13 -8.60 11.19
CA LEU A 507 7.62 -7.21 11.25
C LEU A 507 6.59 -6.15 10.79
N CYS A 508 5.66 -6.52 9.93
CA CYS A 508 4.54 -5.66 9.52
C CYS A 508 3.51 -5.43 10.63
N GLY A 509 3.52 -6.23 11.71
CA GLY A 509 2.53 -6.21 12.78
C GLY A 509 1.17 -6.82 12.39
N ALA A 510 1.02 -7.32 11.15
CA ALA A 510 -0.26 -7.80 10.64
C ALA A 510 -0.43 -9.33 10.70
N VAL A 511 0.67 -10.09 10.75
CA VAL A 511 0.65 -11.56 10.76
C VAL A 511 0.98 -12.07 12.14
N SER A 512 0.00 -12.63 12.82
CA SER A 512 0.19 -13.33 14.10
C SER A 512 0.46 -14.82 13.88
N TRP A 513 0.80 -15.53 14.95
CA TRP A 513 0.99 -16.99 14.90
C TRP A 513 -0.26 -17.75 14.46
N LEU A 514 -1.45 -17.29 14.89
CA LEU A 514 -2.71 -17.88 14.44
C LEU A 514 -2.98 -17.61 12.95
N ASP A 515 -2.65 -16.41 12.45
CA ASP A 515 -2.77 -16.10 11.02
C ASP A 515 -1.82 -16.99 10.20
N ALA A 516 -0.59 -17.14 10.65
CA ALA A 516 0.39 -17.99 9.99
C ALA A 516 -0.01 -19.47 10.01
N LYS A 517 -0.55 -19.96 11.15
CA LYS A 517 -1.11 -21.30 11.30
C LYS A 517 -2.26 -21.53 10.35
N ALA A 518 -3.23 -20.61 10.31
CA ALA A 518 -4.37 -20.68 9.41
C ALA A 518 -3.91 -20.66 7.93
N THR A 519 -3.02 -19.75 7.58
CA THR A 519 -2.46 -19.66 6.22
C THR A 519 -1.77 -20.96 5.81
N HIS A 520 -0.95 -21.56 6.69
CA HIS A 520 -0.30 -22.83 6.41
C HIS A 520 -1.31 -23.97 6.21
N GLN A 521 -2.37 -24.01 7.02
CA GLN A 521 -3.39 -25.06 6.90
C GLN A 521 -4.20 -24.93 5.60
N LEU A 522 -4.41 -23.71 5.12
CA LEU A 522 -5.08 -23.43 3.86
C LEU A 522 -4.19 -23.71 2.65
N ASP A 523 -2.92 -23.32 2.74
CA ASP A 523 -1.92 -23.52 1.70
C ASP A 523 -0.59 -24.01 2.32
N PRO A 524 -0.41 -25.32 2.48
CA PRO A 524 0.82 -25.88 3.04
C PRO A 524 2.09 -25.57 2.21
N ALA A 525 1.96 -25.18 0.97
CA ALA A 525 3.07 -24.76 0.10
C ALA A 525 3.22 -23.23 0.03
N GLY A 526 2.35 -22.49 0.71
CA GLY A 526 2.25 -21.05 0.70
C GLY A 526 3.32 -20.32 1.50
N PRO A 527 3.07 -19.04 1.79
CA PRO A 527 4.08 -18.16 2.40
C PRO A 527 4.40 -18.47 3.86
N CYS A 528 3.53 -19.21 4.56
CA CYS A 528 3.73 -19.58 5.96
C CYS A 528 4.05 -21.07 6.06
N GLN A 529 5.29 -21.39 6.42
CA GLN A 529 5.78 -22.77 6.57
C GLN A 529 6.08 -23.09 8.04
N ILE A 530 5.87 -24.34 8.45
CA ILE A 530 6.21 -24.80 9.80
C ILE A 530 7.72 -24.70 10.01
N ILE A 531 8.09 -24.21 11.18
CA ILE A 531 9.45 -24.21 11.70
C ILE A 531 9.42 -24.96 13.04
N THR A 532 10.15 -26.08 13.15
CA THR A 532 10.32 -26.80 14.40
C THR A 532 11.30 -26.08 15.32
N LYS A 533 11.28 -26.40 16.60
CA LYS A 533 12.24 -25.89 17.60
C LYS A 533 12.84 -27.02 18.44
N GLU A 534 13.09 -28.15 17.79
CA GLU A 534 13.55 -29.37 18.45
C GLU A 534 15.04 -29.34 18.81
N ARG A 535 15.82 -28.48 18.13
CA ARG A 535 17.29 -28.41 18.31
C ARG A 535 17.71 -27.05 18.88
N PRO A 536 17.58 -26.85 20.21
CA PRO A 536 17.98 -25.60 20.84
C PRO A 536 19.50 -25.42 20.85
N ILE A 537 19.97 -24.21 20.54
CA ILE A 537 21.34 -23.74 20.72
C ILE A 537 21.41 -22.97 22.04
N ASP A 538 20.53 -22.00 22.24
CA ASP A 538 20.36 -21.25 23.48
C ASP A 538 18.89 -20.81 23.61
N GLU A 539 18.16 -21.49 24.50
CA GLU A 539 16.74 -21.22 24.73
C GLU A 539 16.47 -19.83 25.32
N ASN A 540 17.41 -19.27 26.10
CA ASN A 540 17.23 -17.95 26.70
C ASN A 540 17.35 -16.82 25.63
N LEU A 541 18.08 -17.07 24.57
CA LEU A 541 18.19 -16.16 23.44
C LEU A 541 17.18 -16.46 22.33
N GLY A 542 16.44 -17.56 22.44
CA GLY A 542 15.56 -18.02 21.37
C GLY A 542 16.32 -18.43 20.11
N SER A 543 17.49 -19.08 20.30
CA SER A 543 18.34 -19.57 19.21
C SER A 543 18.17 -21.07 19.04
N TYR A 544 17.82 -21.50 17.82
CA TYR A 544 17.53 -22.89 17.45
C TYR A 544 18.13 -23.20 16.08
N GLU A 545 18.77 -24.38 15.92
CA GLU A 545 19.27 -24.81 14.62
C GLU A 545 18.16 -24.92 13.57
N ASP A 546 16.97 -25.37 13.96
CA ASP A 546 15.82 -25.50 13.07
C ASP A 546 15.35 -24.13 12.54
N VAL A 547 15.40 -23.10 13.39
CA VAL A 547 15.06 -21.73 13.03
C VAL A 547 16.10 -21.18 12.06
N ASP A 548 17.38 -21.39 12.34
CA ASP A 548 18.49 -20.95 11.48
C ASP A 548 18.41 -21.59 10.09
N GLU A 549 18.18 -22.90 10.01
CA GLU A 549 18.00 -23.61 8.74
C GLU A 549 16.81 -23.07 7.95
N ALA A 550 15.69 -22.80 8.62
CA ALA A 550 14.50 -22.23 7.98
C ALA A 550 14.76 -20.81 7.48
N VAL A 551 15.38 -19.98 8.31
CA VAL A 551 15.70 -18.58 7.95
C VAL A 551 16.71 -18.54 6.80
N GLN A 552 17.76 -19.34 6.84
CA GLN A 552 18.74 -19.46 5.75
C GLN A 552 18.07 -19.88 4.44
N LYS A 553 17.23 -20.91 4.49
CA LYS A 553 16.48 -21.41 3.33
C LYS A 553 15.56 -20.33 2.73
N PHE A 554 14.74 -19.71 3.57
CA PHE A 554 13.72 -18.76 3.09
C PHE A 554 14.28 -17.38 2.76
N SER A 555 15.39 -16.94 3.38
CA SER A 555 16.12 -15.73 3.00
C SER A 555 17.03 -15.91 1.78
N GLN A 556 17.08 -17.12 1.20
CA GLN A 556 17.99 -17.46 0.09
C GLN A 556 19.48 -17.29 0.48
N GLY A 557 19.80 -17.54 1.75
CA GLY A 557 21.15 -17.42 2.28
C GLY A 557 21.57 -16.00 2.71
N ALA A 558 20.64 -15.04 2.70
CA ALA A 558 20.94 -13.69 3.17
C ALA A 558 21.04 -13.57 4.70
N LEU A 559 20.38 -14.48 5.42
CA LEU A 559 20.43 -14.61 6.88
C LEU A 559 20.92 -16.01 7.23
N GLU A 560 21.89 -16.13 8.12
CA GLU A 560 22.47 -17.41 8.57
C GLU A 560 21.97 -17.78 9.96
N HIS A 561 21.80 -16.79 10.85
CA HIS A 561 21.40 -16.97 12.24
C HIS A 561 20.38 -15.92 12.65
N VAL A 562 19.52 -16.30 13.59
CA VAL A 562 18.61 -15.39 14.28
C VAL A 562 18.51 -15.77 15.75
N THR A 563 18.41 -14.73 16.60
CA THR A 563 18.03 -14.85 18.01
C THR A 563 16.68 -14.21 18.20
N LEU A 564 15.66 -14.98 18.53
CA LEU A 564 14.29 -14.48 18.61
C LEU A 564 14.08 -13.50 19.75
N TYR A 565 14.88 -13.62 20.83
CA TYR A 565 14.70 -12.87 22.07
C TYR A 565 15.73 -11.74 22.27
N SER A 566 16.61 -11.52 21.28
CA SER A 566 17.59 -10.44 21.33
C SER A 566 17.63 -9.68 20.00
N ILE A 567 17.36 -8.38 20.05
CA ILE A 567 17.50 -7.47 18.90
C ILE A 567 18.96 -6.97 18.74
N MET A 568 19.84 -7.33 19.67
CA MET A 568 21.21 -6.78 19.75
C MET A 568 22.25 -7.69 19.07
N GLN A 569 21.93 -8.95 18.82
CA GLN A 569 22.90 -9.92 18.34
C GLN A 569 22.71 -10.26 16.85
N ASP A 570 21.47 -10.31 16.38
CA ASP A 570 21.13 -10.73 15.02
C ASP A 570 20.05 -9.86 14.42
N PRO A 571 19.87 -9.86 13.08
CA PRO A 571 18.81 -9.14 12.42
C PRO A 571 17.42 -9.51 12.95
N MET A 572 16.56 -8.52 13.13
CA MET A 572 15.18 -8.75 13.53
C MET A 572 14.41 -9.46 12.41
N THR A 573 13.78 -10.56 12.75
CA THR A 573 12.88 -11.32 11.88
C THR A 573 11.42 -11.24 12.32
N SER A 574 11.14 -10.50 13.39
CA SER A 574 9.81 -10.31 13.93
C SER A 574 9.68 -8.94 14.59
N CYS A 575 8.46 -8.53 14.95
CA CYS A 575 8.24 -7.27 15.66
C CYS A 575 8.62 -7.42 17.14
N GLY A 576 9.81 -6.92 17.51
CA GLY A 576 10.27 -6.86 18.91
C GLY A 576 9.77 -5.63 19.70
N CYS A 577 8.83 -4.86 19.17
CA CYS A 577 8.37 -3.61 19.80
C CYS A 577 7.62 -3.81 21.13
N PHE A 578 7.21 -5.02 21.45
CA PHE A 578 6.58 -5.36 22.73
C PHE A 578 7.56 -5.88 23.78
N GLU A 579 8.81 -6.12 23.41
CA GLU A 579 9.82 -6.77 24.24
C GLU A 579 10.85 -5.83 24.83
N CYS A 580 10.99 -4.64 24.25
CA CYS A 580 11.95 -3.66 24.75
C CYS A 580 11.37 -2.27 24.89
N ILE A 581 11.94 -1.53 25.83
CA ILE A 581 11.74 -0.10 25.99
C ILE A 581 13.02 0.59 25.53
N CYS A 582 12.87 1.50 24.57
CA CYS A 582 13.98 2.31 24.07
C CYS A 582 13.90 3.71 24.68
N GLY A 583 14.99 4.16 25.28
CA GLY A 583 15.16 5.50 25.81
C GLY A 583 16.35 6.22 25.17
N ILE A 584 16.23 7.53 24.94
CA ILE A 584 17.36 8.36 24.52
C ILE A 584 18.05 8.86 25.78
N GLU A 585 19.35 8.58 25.89
CA GLU A 585 20.21 9.10 26.95
C GLU A 585 20.98 10.32 26.42
N PRO A 586 20.55 11.56 26.77
CA PRO A 586 21.07 12.76 26.12
C PRO A 586 22.51 13.11 26.55
N PHE A 587 23.00 12.60 27.70
CA PHE A 587 24.34 12.92 28.20
C PHE A 587 25.44 12.16 27.44
N SER A 588 25.17 10.92 27.03
CA SER A 588 26.10 10.12 26.22
C SER A 588 25.80 10.18 24.72
N ASN A 589 24.72 10.86 24.33
CA ASN A 589 24.17 10.85 22.97
C ASN A 589 23.92 9.42 22.47
N GLY A 590 23.44 8.58 23.39
CA GLY A 590 23.23 7.16 23.20
C GLY A 590 21.76 6.75 23.22
N VAL A 591 21.49 5.50 22.84
CA VAL A 591 20.20 4.85 22.98
C VAL A 591 20.33 3.74 24.01
N VAL A 592 19.50 3.76 25.04
CA VAL A 592 19.39 2.68 26.01
C VAL A 592 18.22 1.80 25.60
N ILE A 593 18.47 0.50 25.49
CA ILE A 593 17.43 -0.49 25.22
C ILE A 593 17.37 -1.42 26.42
N ALA A 594 16.20 -1.54 26.99
CA ALA A 594 15.94 -2.45 28.11
C ALA A 594 14.84 -3.44 27.73
N ASN A 595 14.99 -4.71 28.13
CA ASN A 595 13.90 -5.65 28.05
C ASN A 595 12.71 -5.14 28.87
N ARG A 596 11.51 -5.31 28.38
CA ARG A 596 10.28 -4.84 29.00
C ARG A 596 10.06 -5.43 30.40
N GLU A 597 10.58 -6.64 30.64
CA GLU A 597 10.52 -7.27 31.97
C GLU A 597 11.31 -6.52 33.06
N TYR A 598 12.25 -5.65 32.65
CA TYR A 598 13.06 -4.86 33.56
C TYR A 598 12.56 -3.40 33.73
N ALA A 599 11.43 -3.09 33.13
CA ALA A 599 10.81 -1.76 33.22
C ALA A 599 9.57 -1.76 34.10
#